data_8ad09b60ed34838952b03bee26f3b238
#
_entry.id   8ad09b60ed34838952b03bee26f3b238
#
_cell.length_a   1.000
_cell.length_b   1.000
_cell.length_c   1.000
_cell.angle_alpha   90.00
_cell.angle_beta   90.00
_cell.angle_gamma   90.00
#
_symmetry.space_group_name_H-M   'P 1'
#
loop_
_entity.id
_entity.type
_entity.pdbx_description
1 polymer ?
#
loop_
_entity_poly.entity_id
_entity_poly.type
_entity_poly.pdbx_seq_one_letter_code
_entity_poly.pdbx_strand_id
1 'polypeptide(L)'
;MIFQRAEALKIFNDKEEDSELRIAAYLALMRCPSESLIVTVRNALEKEEVNQVGSFIWSHLTNLMESSSPLKQDIRSILDSEYLKKEFDMDKRKYSRNYEGSFFLERINTGASLESNLIWSSKSFIPRSLMANLTVDLFGKSVNILEIGGRVEGLEYFLESYFGPNGYFTESDVKKATTQVVKGIDAKKMKKIDSQVNRIL
;
A
#
# COMPACT_ATOMS: atom_id res chain seq x y z
N MET A 1 12.11 0.75 -23.59
CA MET A 1 11.28 1.56 -22.67
C MET A 1 9.86 1.83 -23.18
N ILE A 2 9.65 2.31 -24.43
CA ILE A 2 8.31 2.60 -24.98
C ILE A 2 7.44 1.36 -25.09
N PHE A 3 7.99 0.23 -25.51
CA PHE A 3 7.26 -1.03 -25.67
C PHE A 3 6.73 -1.59 -24.34
N GLN A 4 7.52 -1.52 -23.29
CA GLN A 4 7.13 -1.95 -21.93
C GLN A 4 6.01 -1.10 -21.34
N ARG A 5 5.99 0.21 -21.66
CA ARG A 5 4.94 1.11 -21.21
C ARG A 5 3.58 0.83 -21.86
N ALA A 6 3.59 0.50 -23.16
CA ALA A 6 2.36 0.13 -23.88
C ALA A 6 1.76 -1.18 -23.35
N GLU A 7 2.60 -2.16 -23.04
CA GLU A 7 2.16 -3.43 -22.44
C GLU A 7 1.58 -3.23 -21.04
N ALA A 8 2.26 -2.43 -20.19
CA ALA A 8 1.76 -2.10 -18.88
C ALA A 8 0.42 -1.35 -18.93
N LEU A 9 0.24 -0.42 -19.87
CA LEU A 9 -1.05 0.25 -20.09
C LEU A 9 -2.15 -0.72 -20.50
N LYS A 10 -1.84 -1.70 -21.34
CA LYS A 10 -2.79 -2.72 -21.75
C LYS A 10 -3.26 -3.55 -20.55
N ILE A 11 -2.34 -4.08 -19.76
CA ILE A 11 -2.64 -4.86 -18.54
C ILE A 11 -3.45 -4.01 -17.56
N PHE A 12 -3.04 -2.78 -17.32
CA PHE A 12 -3.73 -1.86 -16.40
C PHE A 12 -5.21 -1.64 -16.77
N ASN A 13 -5.51 -1.48 -18.07
CA ASN A 13 -6.86 -1.23 -18.56
C ASN A 13 -7.71 -2.48 -18.77
N ASP A 14 -7.13 -3.66 -18.71
CA ASP A 14 -7.85 -4.92 -18.88
C ASP A 14 -8.58 -5.29 -17.59
N LYS A 15 -9.92 -5.19 -17.60
CA LYS A 15 -10.76 -5.45 -16.43
C LYS A 15 -10.86 -6.94 -16.06
N GLU A 16 -10.52 -7.83 -16.99
CA GLU A 16 -10.52 -9.28 -16.78
C GLU A 16 -9.24 -9.77 -16.11
N GLU A 17 -8.18 -8.94 -16.13
CA GLU A 17 -6.93 -9.28 -15.49
C GLU A 17 -7.02 -9.21 -13.96
N ASP A 18 -6.15 -9.97 -13.31
CA ASP A 18 -6.06 -10.02 -11.85
C ASP A 18 -5.74 -8.64 -11.25
N SER A 19 -6.43 -8.28 -10.18
CA SER A 19 -6.29 -6.98 -9.52
C SER A 19 -4.86 -6.66 -9.11
N GLU A 20 -4.10 -7.66 -8.64
CA GLU A 20 -2.71 -7.49 -8.24
C GLU A 20 -1.82 -7.19 -9.45
N LEU A 21 -2.05 -7.88 -10.57
CA LEU A 21 -1.31 -7.65 -11.81
C LEU A 21 -1.60 -6.24 -12.38
N ARG A 22 -2.86 -5.82 -12.35
CA ARG A 22 -3.27 -4.47 -12.74
C ARG A 22 -2.64 -3.38 -11.86
N ILE A 23 -2.60 -3.60 -10.54
CA ILE A 23 -1.94 -2.68 -9.59
C ILE A 23 -0.43 -2.65 -9.84
N ALA A 24 0.21 -3.80 -10.08
CA ALA A 24 1.63 -3.85 -10.41
C ALA A 24 1.95 -3.11 -11.72
N ALA A 25 1.11 -3.26 -12.74
CA ALA A 25 1.22 -2.52 -14.00
C ALA A 25 1.08 -1.01 -13.79
N TYR A 26 0.09 -0.58 -12.99
CA TYR A 26 -0.08 0.80 -12.58
C TYR A 26 1.16 1.36 -11.87
N LEU A 27 1.69 0.66 -10.86
CA LEU A 27 2.90 1.09 -10.15
C LEU A 27 4.12 1.19 -11.08
N ALA A 28 4.27 0.26 -12.04
CA ALA A 28 5.32 0.31 -13.05
C ALA A 28 5.19 1.55 -13.94
N LEU A 29 3.97 1.94 -14.32
CA LEU A 29 3.70 3.16 -15.07
C LEU A 29 4.03 4.42 -14.26
N MET A 30 3.71 4.42 -12.98
CA MET A 30 3.92 5.56 -12.07
C MET A 30 5.40 5.77 -11.68
N ARG A 31 6.31 4.87 -12.04
CA ARG A 31 7.76 5.10 -11.91
C ARG A 31 8.29 6.23 -12.79
N CYS A 32 7.65 6.48 -13.94
CA CYS A 32 7.99 7.57 -14.85
C CYS A 32 6.71 8.29 -15.25
N PRO A 33 6.11 9.06 -14.35
CA PRO A 33 4.85 9.75 -14.59
C PRO A 33 5.02 10.84 -15.64
N SER A 34 3.99 11.05 -16.44
CA SER A 34 3.86 12.16 -17.37
C SER A 34 2.45 12.71 -17.28
N GLU A 35 2.24 13.94 -17.66
CA GLU A 35 0.92 14.56 -17.66
C GLU A 35 -0.13 13.70 -18.40
N SER A 36 0.21 13.25 -19.60
CA SER A 36 -0.67 12.37 -20.39
C SER A 36 -0.99 11.04 -19.69
N LEU A 37 -0.03 10.48 -18.93
CA LEU A 37 -0.28 9.29 -18.14
C LEU A 37 -1.22 9.55 -16.97
N ILE A 38 -1.02 10.64 -16.24
CA ILE A 38 -1.88 11.03 -15.11
C ILE A 38 -3.32 11.22 -15.58
N VAL A 39 -3.52 11.91 -16.70
CA VAL A 39 -4.86 12.06 -17.32
C VAL A 39 -5.45 10.69 -17.68
N THR A 40 -4.65 9.78 -18.24
CA THR A 40 -5.11 8.42 -18.58
C THR A 40 -5.52 7.63 -17.33
N VAL A 41 -4.71 7.66 -16.29
CA VAL A 41 -4.97 6.99 -15.00
C VAL A 41 -6.23 7.56 -14.35
N ARG A 42 -6.40 8.87 -14.34
CA ARG A 42 -7.59 9.52 -13.81
C ARG A 42 -8.86 9.08 -14.56
N ASN A 43 -8.83 9.08 -15.88
CA ASN A 43 -9.97 8.66 -16.70
C ASN A 43 -10.30 7.17 -16.51
N ALA A 44 -9.28 6.34 -16.26
CA ALA A 44 -9.47 4.93 -15.92
C ALA A 44 -10.11 4.78 -14.53
N LEU A 45 -9.65 5.56 -13.54
CA LEU A 45 -10.17 5.54 -12.18
C LEU A 45 -11.66 5.92 -12.11
N GLU A 46 -12.11 6.90 -12.90
CA GLU A 46 -13.52 7.29 -12.98
C GLU A 46 -14.42 6.15 -13.46
N LYS A 47 -13.91 5.29 -14.34
CA LYS A 47 -14.62 4.16 -14.94
C LYS A 47 -14.32 2.82 -14.25
N GLU A 48 -13.51 2.84 -13.20
CA GLU A 48 -13.08 1.63 -12.50
C GLU A 48 -14.24 1.07 -11.67
N GLU A 49 -14.50 -0.23 -11.84
CA GLU A 49 -15.55 -0.96 -11.14
C GLU A 49 -14.97 -1.97 -10.15
N VAL A 50 -13.70 -2.36 -10.35
CA VAL A 50 -13.01 -3.29 -9.46
C VAL A 50 -12.48 -2.52 -8.25
N ASN A 51 -13.13 -2.70 -7.12
CA ASN A 51 -12.87 -1.93 -5.90
C ASN A 51 -11.41 -2.05 -5.41
N GLN A 52 -10.78 -3.22 -5.56
CA GLN A 52 -9.38 -3.43 -5.18
C GLN A 52 -8.43 -2.53 -5.97
N VAL A 53 -8.65 -2.42 -7.27
CA VAL A 53 -7.81 -1.58 -8.15
C VAL A 53 -8.09 -0.11 -7.90
N GLY A 54 -9.37 0.27 -7.87
CA GLY A 54 -9.78 1.65 -7.69
C GLY A 54 -9.37 2.23 -6.34
N SER A 55 -9.57 1.50 -5.24
CA SER A 55 -9.19 1.94 -3.90
C SER A 55 -7.67 2.08 -3.75
N PHE A 56 -6.90 1.19 -4.37
CA PHE A 56 -5.45 1.29 -4.37
C PHE A 56 -4.97 2.55 -5.11
N ILE A 57 -5.43 2.75 -6.35
CA ILE A 57 -5.04 3.90 -7.18
C ILE A 57 -5.43 5.21 -6.47
N TRP A 58 -6.66 5.27 -5.97
CA TRP A 58 -7.16 6.45 -5.25
C TRP A 58 -6.27 6.79 -4.06
N SER A 59 -5.94 5.80 -3.21
CA SER A 59 -5.08 6.02 -2.03
C SER A 59 -3.65 6.43 -2.42
N HIS A 60 -3.08 5.82 -3.45
CA HIS A 60 -1.74 6.19 -3.94
C HIS A 60 -1.70 7.62 -4.50
N LEU A 61 -2.67 8.01 -5.32
CA LEU A 61 -2.75 9.38 -5.84
C LEU A 61 -2.95 10.40 -4.72
N THR A 62 -3.79 10.10 -3.73
CA THR A 62 -3.98 10.95 -2.54
C THR A 62 -2.68 11.12 -1.76
N ASN A 63 -1.96 10.04 -1.51
CA ASN A 63 -0.66 10.10 -0.83
C ASN A 63 0.38 10.92 -1.61
N LEU A 64 0.39 10.79 -2.96
CA LEU A 64 1.26 11.61 -3.81
C LEU A 64 0.94 13.11 -3.70
N MET A 65 -0.34 13.47 -3.56
CA MET A 65 -0.76 14.87 -3.38
C MET A 65 -0.36 15.41 -2.00
N GLU A 66 -0.44 14.58 -0.96
CA GLU A 66 -0.12 14.94 0.43
C GLU A 66 1.38 14.85 0.75
N SER A 67 2.18 14.22 -0.12
CA SER A 67 3.61 14.01 0.09
C SER A 67 4.37 15.33 0.25
N SER A 68 5.20 15.43 1.28
CA SER A 68 6.08 16.58 1.50
C SER A 68 7.37 16.55 0.67
N SER A 69 7.64 15.46 -0.05
CA SER A 69 8.86 15.30 -0.84
C SER A 69 8.92 16.28 -2.02
N PRO A 70 9.97 17.11 -2.15
CA PRO A 70 10.17 17.99 -3.30
C PRO A 70 10.26 17.22 -4.62
N LEU A 71 10.73 15.96 -4.59
CA LEU A 71 10.87 15.12 -5.78
C LEU A 71 9.50 14.72 -6.40
N LYS A 72 8.42 14.87 -5.64
CA LYS A 72 7.04 14.61 -6.10
C LYS A 72 6.28 15.89 -6.46
N GLN A 73 6.93 17.05 -6.43
CA GLN A 73 6.29 18.35 -6.68
C GLN A 73 5.68 18.44 -8.09
N ASP A 74 6.38 17.93 -9.09
CA ASP A 74 5.92 17.97 -10.48
C ASP A 74 4.62 17.15 -10.64
N ILE A 75 4.54 15.98 -9.99
CA ILE A 75 3.35 15.14 -10.02
C ILE A 75 2.19 15.84 -9.31
N ARG A 76 2.44 16.46 -8.15
CA ARG A 76 1.43 17.20 -7.40
C ARG A 76 0.83 18.34 -8.21
N SER A 77 1.63 19.03 -8.99
CA SER A 77 1.16 20.15 -9.85
C SER A 77 0.19 19.70 -10.95
N ILE A 78 0.28 18.43 -11.37
CA ILE A 78 -0.60 17.84 -12.40
C ILE A 78 -1.88 17.26 -11.77
N LEU A 79 -1.81 16.81 -10.52
CA LEU A 79 -2.94 16.22 -9.80
C LEU A 79 -3.82 17.34 -9.23
N ASP A 80 -5.10 17.34 -9.63
CA ASP A 80 -6.11 18.23 -9.07
C ASP A 80 -7.01 17.44 -8.11
N SER A 81 -7.14 17.92 -6.86
CA SER A 81 -7.95 17.27 -5.82
C SER A 81 -9.42 17.10 -6.21
N GLU A 82 -9.95 17.95 -7.08
CA GLU A 82 -11.34 17.87 -7.53
C GLU A 82 -11.65 16.59 -8.33
N TYR A 83 -10.64 15.94 -8.92
CA TYR A 83 -10.81 14.77 -9.77
C TYR A 83 -10.75 13.43 -9.03
N LEU A 84 -10.44 13.45 -7.72
CA LEU A 84 -10.38 12.24 -6.90
C LEU A 84 -11.65 12.04 -6.05
N LYS A 85 -12.81 12.42 -6.59
CA LYS A 85 -14.09 12.39 -5.85
C LYS A 85 -14.73 11.02 -5.74
N LYS A 86 -14.24 10.02 -6.48
CA LYS A 86 -14.85 8.71 -6.46
C LYS A 86 -14.48 7.98 -5.17
N GLU A 87 -15.46 7.71 -4.33
CA GLU A 87 -15.34 6.86 -3.16
C GLU A 87 -15.39 5.38 -3.55
N PHE A 88 -14.62 4.56 -2.86
CA PHE A 88 -14.60 3.11 -3.01
C PHE A 88 -15.09 2.43 -1.74
N ASP A 89 -15.69 1.25 -1.90
CA ASP A 89 -16.21 0.46 -0.79
C ASP A 89 -15.12 0.18 0.27
N MET A 90 -15.39 0.50 1.53
CA MET A 90 -14.47 0.33 2.66
C MET A 90 -14.46 -1.08 3.25
N ASP A 91 -15.15 -2.04 2.62
CA ASP A 91 -15.05 -3.46 3.02
C ASP A 91 -13.58 -3.90 2.96
N LYS A 92 -13.07 -4.38 4.09
CA LYS A 92 -11.66 -4.76 4.26
C LYS A 92 -11.16 -5.75 3.20
N ARG A 93 -12.03 -6.65 2.72
CA ARG A 93 -11.70 -7.62 1.68
C ARG A 93 -11.68 -7.05 0.26
N LYS A 94 -12.23 -5.87 0.10
CA LYS A 94 -12.38 -5.20 -1.20
C LYS A 94 -11.58 -3.91 -1.29
N TYR A 95 -10.74 -3.63 -0.29
CA TYR A 95 -10.05 -2.37 -0.17
C TYR A 95 -8.53 -2.56 -0.15
N SER A 96 -7.92 -2.46 -1.30
CA SER A 96 -6.46 -2.38 -1.40
C SER A 96 -5.99 -0.95 -1.18
N ARG A 97 -4.82 -0.75 -0.57
CA ARG A 97 -4.37 0.58 -0.19
C ARG A 97 -2.86 0.73 -0.27
N ASN A 98 -2.46 1.89 -0.76
CA ASN A 98 -1.13 2.43 -0.57
C ASN A 98 -1.13 3.32 0.69
N TYR A 99 -0.12 3.19 1.50
CA TYR A 99 0.19 4.05 2.64
C TYR A 99 1.55 4.68 2.39
N GLU A 100 1.65 5.98 2.54
CA GLU A 100 2.90 6.71 2.45
C GLU A 100 3.02 7.70 3.60
N GLY A 101 4.19 7.71 4.22
CA GLY A 101 4.58 8.72 5.18
C GLY A 101 5.95 9.24 4.79
N SER A 102 6.10 10.56 4.68
CA SER A 102 7.37 11.18 4.33
C SER A 102 7.65 12.39 5.20
N PHE A 103 8.92 12.64 5.46
CA PHE A 103 9.38 13.90 6.01
C PHE A 103 10.61 14.39 5.24
N PHE A 104 10.75 15.69 5.12
CA PHE A 104 11.87 16.29 4.42
C PHE A 104 12.34 17.55 5.15
N LEU A 105 13.64 17.65 5.38
CA LEU A 105 14.32 18.77 6.03
C LEU A 105 15.06 19.60 4.97
N GLU A 106 14.42 20.64 4.47
CA GLU A 106 14.95 21.48 3.39
C GLU A 106 16.33 22.07 3.74
N ARG A 107 16.54 22.46 5.00
CA ARG A 107 17.77 23.08 5.46
C ARG A 107 19.03 22.25 5.19
N ILE A 108 18.93 20.93 5.25
CA ILE A 108 20.03 19.99 5.03
C ILE A 108 19.82 19.12 3.80
N ASN A 109 18.75 19.39 3.03
CA ASN A 109 18.37 18.65 1.83
C ASN A 109 18.33 17.12 2.06
N THR A 110 17.69 16.71 3.15
CA THR A 110 17.63 15.31 3.59
C THR A 110 16.20 14.96 4.02
N GLY A 111 15.78 13.75 3.71
CA GLY A 111 14.45 13.25 4.08
C GLY A 111 14.42 11.74 4.19
N ALA A 112 13.27 11.23 4.56
CA ALA A 112 12.96 9.81 4.45
C ALA A 112 11.48 9.62 4.13
N SER A 113 11.19 8.54 3.43
CA SER A 113 9.83 8.11 3.13
C SER A 113 9.67 6.62 3.38
N LEU A 114 8.54 6.27 3.99
CA LEU A 114 8.07 4.91 4.15
C LEU A 114 6.84 4.73 3.28
N GLU A 115 6.89 3.80 2.36
CA GLU A 115 5.76 3.40 1.52
C GLU A 115 5.38 1.97 1.83
N SER A 116 4.08 1.69 1.95
CA SER A 116 3.57 0.34 2.13
C SER A 116 2.36 0.11 1.22
N ASN A 117 2.40 -0.98 0.47
CA ASN A 117 1.36 -1.41 -0.43
C ASN A 117 0.67 -2.64 0.14
N LEU A 118 -0.64 -2.55 0.35
CA LEU A 118 -1.48 -3.61 0.84
C LEU A 118 -2.51 -3.96 -0.22
N ILE A 119 -2.42 -5.17 -0.78
CA ILE A 119 -3.26 -5.60 -1.89
C ILE A 119 -4.13 -6.77 -1.43
N TRP A 120 -5.44 -6.60 -1.58
CA TRP A 120 -6.43 -7.60 -1.25
C TRP A 120 -6.97 -8.28 -2.50
N SER A 121 -7.24 -9.57 -2.41
CA SER A 121 -8.04 -10.30 -3.39
C SER A 121 -9.51 -10.22 -3.03
N SER A 122 -10.40 -10.24 -4.04
CA SER A 122 -11.84 -10.31 -3.83
C SER A 122 -12.30 -11.58 -3.11
N LYS A 123 -11.45 -12.60 -3.07
CA LYS A 123 -11.72 -13.92 -2.52
C LYS A 123 -11.04 -14.19 -1.17
N SER A 124 -10.26 -13.24 -0.64
CA SER A 124 -9.46 -13.47 0.55
C SER A 124 -9.84 -12.54 1.70
N PHE A 125 -9.85 -13.09 2.91
CA PHE A 125 -10.01 -12.36 4.16
C PHE A 125 -8.70 -11.73 4.65
N ILE A 126 -7.56 -12.16 4.12
CA ILE A 126 -6.25 -11.60 4.42
C ILE A 126 -5.67 -10.92 3.19
N PRO A 127 -4.75 -9.95 3.37
CA PRO A 127 -4.04 -9.37 2.24
C PRO A 127 -3.33 -10.46 1.44
N ARG A 128 -3.48 -10.41 0.12
CA ARG A 128 -2.79 -11.30 -0.80
C ARG A 128 -1.34 -10.92 -0.95
N SER A 129 -1.06 -9.62 -0.97
CA SER A 129 0.28 -9.08 -1.12
C SER A 129 0.48 -7.89 -0.19
N LEU A 130 1.66 -7.85 0.42
CA LEU A 130 2.14 -6.75 1.23
C LEU A 130 3.55 -6.40 0.77
N MET A 131 3.81 -5.12 0.56
CA MET A 131 5.14 -4.58 0.29
C MET A 131 5.38 -3.35 1.15
N ALA A 132 6.58 -3.19 1.66
CA ALA A 132 7.00 -2.00 2.39
C ALA A 132 8.40 -1.57 1.94
N ASN A 133 8.55 -0.30 1.60
CA ASN A 133 9.78 0.32 1.13
C ASN A 133 10.18 1.46 2.05
N LEU A 134 11.44 1.50 2.45
CA LEU A 134 12.02 2.62 3.15
C LEU A 134 13.07 3.29 2.25
N THR A 135 12.80 4.54 1.89
CA THR A 135 13.69 5.36 1.05
C THR A 135 14.24 6.52 1.87
N VAL A 136 15.51 6.81 1.69
CA VAL A 136 16.17 7.97 2.28
C VAL A 136 16.62 8.91 1.18
N ASP A 137 16.30 10.18 1.34
CA ASP A 137 16.71 11.26 0.46
C ASP A 137 17.92 11.97 1.06
N LEU A 138 19.05 11.95 0.36
CA LEU A 138 20.28 12.58 0.79
C LEU A 138 20.80 13.47 -0.34
N PHE A 139 20.90 14.78 -0.07
CA PHE A 139 21.48 15.74 -1.01
C PHE A 139 20.88 15.69 -2.42
N GLY A 140 19.55 15.48 -2.53
CA GLY A 140 18.84 15.41 -3.80
C GLY A 140 18.92 14.05 -4.51
N LYS A 141 19.43 13.01 -3.83
CA LYS A 141 19.44 11.63 -4.32
C LYS A 141 18.61 10.76 -3.39
N SER A 142 17.71 9.98 -3.96
CA SER A 142 16.91 8.99 -3.23
C SER A 142 17.58 7.62 -3.30
N VAL A 143 17.71 6.98 -2.14
CA VAL A 143 18.24 5.62 -2.00
C VAL A 143 17.21 4.77 -1.26
N ASN A 144 16.71 3.72 -1.90
CA ASN A 144 15.90 2.71 -1.23
C ASN A 144 16.83 1.84 -0.38
N ILE A 145 16.69 1.93 0.95
CA ILE A 145 17.54 1.19 1.89
C ILE A 145 16.92 -0.14 2.33
N LEU A 146 15.60 -0.28 2.26
CA LEU A 146 14.90 -1.48 2.68
C LEU A 146 13.67 -1.69 1.83
N GLU A 147 13.55 -2.89 1.29
CA GLU A 147 12.34 -3.36 0.63
C GLU A 147 11.99 -4.73 1.21
N ILE A 148 10.78 -4.84 1.75
CA ILE A 148 10.24 -6.10 2.28
C ILE A 148 8.94 -6.38 1.55
N GLY A 149 8.84 -7.57 0.97
CA GLY A 149 7.64 -8.04 0.29
C GLY A 149 7.21 -9.41 0.79
N GLY A 150 5.91 -9.60 0.84
CA GLY A 150 5.30 -10.89 1.14
C GLY A 150 4.07 -11.11 0.28
N ARG A 151 3.89 -12.32 -0.22
CA ARG A 151 2.72 -12.74 -0.99
C ARG A 151 2.21 -14.07 -0.49
N VAL A 152 0.90 -14.17 -0.33
CA VAL A 152 0.21 -15.40 0.03
C VAL A 152 -0.71 -15.80 -1.13
N GLU A 153 -0.45 -16.96 -1.70
CA GLU A 153 -1.24 -17.50 -2.82
C GLU A 153 -1.58 -18.96 -2.55
N GLY A 154 -2.80 -19.35 -2.92
CA GLY A 154 -3.29 -20.73 -2.73
C GLY A 154 -3.79 -21.07 -1.33
N LEU A 155 -3.49 -20.25 -0.32
CA LEU A 155 -4.02 -20.40 1.04
C LEU A 155 -5.33 -19.62 1.27
N GLU A 156 -5.78 -18.84 0.31
CA GLU A 156 -6.95 -17.96 0.43
C GLU A 156 -8.22 -18.78 0.80
N TYR A 157 -8.44 -19.88 0.10
CA TYR A 157 -9.60 -20.75 0.38
C TYR A 157 -9.54 -21.35 1.79
N PHE A 158 -8.36 -21.82 2.20
CA PHE A 158 -8.16 -22.39 3.53
C PHE A 158 -8.42 -21.33 4.61
N LEU A 159 -7.84 -20.15 4.46
CA LEU A 159 -8.00 -19.06 5.41
C LEU A 159 -9.43 -18.51 5.45
N GLU A 160 -10.10 -18.41 4.30
CA GLU A 160 -11.51 -18.03 4.24
C GLU A 160 -12.41 -19.06 4.94
N SER A 161 -12.09 -20.36 4.83
CA SER A 161 -12.85 -21.43 5.49
C SER A 161 -12.70 -21.40 7.01
N TYR A 162 -11.57 -20.95 7.54
CA TYR A 162 -11.30 -20.90 8.98
C TYR A 162 -11.58 -19.54 9.60
N PHE A 163 -11.21 -18.46 8.94
CA PHE A 163 -11.19 -17.09 9.47
C PHE A 163 -12.10 -16.13 8.70
N GLY A 164 -12.76 -16.57 7.66
CA GLY A 164 -13.73 -15.79 6.91
C GLY A 164 -15.00 -15.47 7.71
N PRO A 165 -15.91 -14.65 7.18
CA PRO A 165 -17.15 -14.26 7.88
C PRO A 165 -18.05 -15.43 8.26
N ASN A 166 -17.96 -16.54 7.51
CA ASN A 166 -18.68 -17.80 7.76
C ASN A 166 -17.71 -18.93 8.13
N GLY A 167 -16.50 -18.58 8.59
CA GLY A 167 -15.46 -19.54 8.92
C GLY A 167 -15.64 -20.17 10.30
N TYR A 168 -14.79 -21.15 10.58
CA TYR A 168 -14.81 -21.94 11.83
C TYR A 168 -14.54 -21.06 13.06
N PHE A 169 -13.72 -20.02 12.92
CA PHE A 169 -13.42 -19.04 13.98
C PHE A 169 -14.21 -17.76 13.75
N THR A 170 -14.96 -17.36 14.74
CA THR A 170 -15.72 -16.11 14.68
C THR A 170 -14.79 -14.89 14.82
N GLU A 171 -15.25 -13.73 14.37
CA GLU A 171 -14.49 -12.45 14.52
C GLU A 171 -14.14 -12.17 16.00
N SER A 172 -15.00 -12.61 16.94
CA SER A 172 -14.77 -12.50 18.38
C SER A 172 -13.61 -13.38 18.86
N ASP A 173 -13.44 -14.57 18.29
CA ASP A 173 -12.38 -15.51 18.68
C ASP A 173 -11.03 -15.01 18.16
N VAL A 174 -11.00 -14.50 16.93
CA VAL A 174 -9.80 -13.87 16.35
C VAL A 174 -9.38 -12.64 17.15
N LYS A 175 -10.33 -11.77 17.54
CA LYS A 175 -10.04 -10.59 18.39
C LYS A 175 -9.49 -11.00 19.76
N LYS A 176 -10.06 -12.02 20.39
CA LYS A 176 -9.56 -12.52 21.70
C LYS A 176 -8.15 -13.07 21.57
N ALA A 177 -7.88 -13.90 20.56
CA ALA A 177 -6.54 -14.45 20.31
C ALA A 177 -5.51 -13.35 20.01
N THR A 178 -5.85 -12.38 19.16
CA THR A 178 -4.97 -11.26 18.85
C THR A 178 -4.67 -10.40 20.07
N THR A 179 -5.69 -10.13 20.90
CA THR A 179 -5.53 -9.38 22.14
C THR A 179 -4.63 -10.10 23.14
N GLN A 180 -4.73 -11.44 23.23
CA GLN A 180 -3.86 -12.24 24.10
C GLN A 180 -2.41 -12.26 23.61
N VAL A 181 -2.20 -12.35 22.29
CA VAL A 181 -0.85 -12.31 21.70
C VAL A 181 -0.20 -10.94 21.92
N VAL A 182 -0.93 -9.85 21.67
CA VAL A 182 -0.43 -8.48 21.89
C VAL A 182 -0.09 -8.25 23.37
N LYS A 183 -0.98 -8.63 24.31
CA LYS A 183 -0.70 -8.56 25.75
C LYS A 183 0.51 -9.40 26.15
N GLY A 184 0.69 -10.58 25.55
CA GLY A 184 1.84 -11.43 25.79
C GLY A 184 3.17 -10.83 25.28
N ILE A 185 3.13 -10.12 24.16
CA ILE A 185 4.30 -9.41 23.61
C ILE A 185 4.66 -8.20 24.47
N ASP A 186 3.70 -7.41 24.89
CA ASP A 186 3.92 -6.24 25.76
C ASP A 186 4.46 -6.65 27.12
N ALA A 187 3.93 -7.73 27.73
CA ALA A 187 4.45 -8.27 28.99
C ALA A 187 5.88 -8.81 28.86
N LYS A 188 6.25 -9.44 27.73
CA LYS A 188 7.63 -9.87 27.46
C LYS A 188 8.58 -8.72 27.23
N LYS A 189 8.15 -7.66 26.51
CA LYS A 189 8.94 -6.44 26.31
C LYS A 189 9.19 -5.71 27.63
N MET A 190 8.16 -5.53 28.44
CA MET A 190 8.30 -4.91 29.77
C MET A 190 9.27 -5.68 30.68
N LYS A 191 9.15 -7.00 30.77
CA LYS A 191 10.11 -7.84 31.55
C LYS A 191 11.54 -7.72 31.06
N LYS A 192 11.75 -7.57 29.73
CA LYS A 192 13.09 -7.41 29.15
C LYS A 192 13.69 -6.03 29.46
N ILE A 193 12.87 -4.99 29.48
CA ILE A 193 13.30 -3.63 29.85
C ILE A 193 13.63 -3.58 31.34
N ASP A 194 12.79 -4.10 32.21
CA ASP A 194 13.04 -4.17 33.67
C ASP A 194 14.33 -4.94 34.00
N SER A 195 14.59 -6.06 33.29
CA SER A 195 15.81 -6.82 33.49
C SER A 195 17.09 -6.13 33.00
N GLN A 196 16.96 -5.21 32.03
CA GLN A 196 18.09 -4.39 31.56
C GLN A 196 18.35 -3.18 32.45
N VAL A 197 17.29 -2.55 32.97
CA VAL A 197 17.41 -1.44 33.92
C VAL A 197 18.04 -1.90 35.25
N ASN A 198 17.62 -3.06 35.77
CA ASN A 198 18.22 -3.65 37.01
C ASN A 198 19.65 -4.19 36.85
N ARG A 199 20.22 -4.18 35.63
CA ARG A 199 21.64 -4.51 35.40
C ARG A 199 22.53 -3.28 35.30
N ILE A 200 21.94 -2.06 35.20
CA ILE A 200 22.65 -0.81 35.06
C ILE A 200 22.65 0.01 36.36
N LEU A 201 21.79 -0.33 37.31
CA LEU A 201 21.78 0.13 38.70
C LEU A 201 22.51 -0.86 39.61
#